data_786b4c4daab9eff0f1d43ff55b14bb5c
#
_entry.id   786b4c4daab9eff0f1d43ff55b14bb5c
#
_cell.length_a   1.000
_cell.length_b   1.000
_cell.length_c   1.000
_cell.angle_alpha   90.00
_cell.angle_beta   90.00
_cell.angle_gamma   90.00
#
_symmetry.space_group_name_H-M   'P 1'
#
loop_
_entity.id
_entity.type
_entity.pdbx_description
1 polymer ?
#
loop_
_entity_poly.entity_id
_entity_poly.type
_entity_poly.pdbx_seq_one_letter_code
_entity_poly.pdbx_strand_id
1 'polypeptide(L)'
;MKKIIVIGCPGSGKSTFSIALHDRTGIPLFHLDMLKWNADRTTVSREVFMERLQNVLKTEEWIIDGNYSSTMELRIQACDTVFFLDYPLEVCLSGIEERKGKPRPDMPWVETEEDAEFMEFIKSYNVQSRPEVLELLEKHADKNIVVLKSRSEAEAFLVRINTI
;
A
#
# COMPACT_ATOMS: atom_id res chain seq x y z
N MET A 1 -1.92 -17.63 3.03
CA MET A 1 -1.91 -16.16 3.00
C MET A 1 -1.70 -15.65 4.42
N LYS A 2 -0.48 -15.34 4.74
CA LYS A 2 -0.09 -14.88 6.09
C LYS A 2 0.77 -13.62 6.07
N LYS A 3 1.59 -13.44 5.04
CA LYS A 3 2.50 -12.30 4.87
C LYS A 3 2.13 -11.58 3.59
N ILE A 4 1.47 -10.43 3.73
CA ILE A 4 0.78 -9.78 2.63
C ILE A 4 1.30 -8.36 2.43
N ILE A 5 1.58 -7.99 1.18
CA ILE A 5 1.80 -6.58 0.83
C ILE A 5 0.66 -6.07 -0.05
N VAL A 6 0.30 -4.81 0.15
CA VAL A 6 -0.72 -4.12 -0.64
C VAL A 6 -0.06 -2.89 -1.26
N ILE A 7 0.01 -2.87 -2.57
CA ILE A 7 0.67 -1.81 -3.35
C ILE A 7 -0.28 -1.25 -4.41
N GLY A 8 0.03 -0.08 -4.92
CA GLY A 8 -0.78 0.60 -5.94
C GLY A 8 -0.54 2.09 -5.92
N CYS A 9 -1.03 2.81 -6.91
CA CYS A 9 -0.89 4.26 -6.99
C CYS A 9 -1.48 4.95 -5.75
N PRO A 10 -0.90 6.06 -5.27
CA PRO A 10 -1.53 6.85 -4.23
C PRO A 10 -2.97 7.22 -4.61
N GLY A 11 -3.89 7.14 -3.68
CA GLY A 11 -5.32 7.37 -3.93
C GLY A 11 -6.09 6.16 -4.44
N SER A 12 -5.43 5.03 -4.68
CA SER A 12 -6.10 3.80 -5.14
C SER A 12 -6.99 3.14 -4.07
N GLY A 13 -6.77 3.48 -2.80
CA GLY A 13 -7.54 2.87 -1.72
C GLY A 13 -6.83 1.70 -1.03
N LYS A 14 -5.50 1.68 -1.07
CA LYS A 14 -4.69 0.64 -0.40
C LYS A 14 -5.03 0.49 1.08
N SER A 15 -5.12 1.61 1.78
CA SER A 15 -5.42 1.62 3.20
C SER A 15 -6.81 1.04 3.48
N THR A 16 -7.82 1.46 2.73
CA THR A 16 -9.18 0.94 2.86
C THR A 16 -9.24 -0.57 2.60
N PHE A 17 -8.59 -1.02 1.54
CA PHE A 17 -8.51 -2.45 1.20
C PHE A 17 -7.80 -3.23 2.30
N SER A 18 -6.68 -2.71 2.79
CA SER A 18 -5.86 -3.37 3.83
C SER A 18 -6.62 -3.50 5.14
N ILE A 19 -7.37 -2.48 5.54
CA ILE A 19 -8.21 -2.51 6.73
C ILE A 19 -9.31 -3.57 6.59
N ALA A 20 -9.97 -3.60 5.45
CA ALA A 20 -11.00 -4.61 5.17
C ALA A 20 -10.42 -6.03 5.20
N LEU A 21 -9.22 -6.21 4.67
CA LEU A 21 -8.52 -7.49 4.69
C LEU A 21 -8.16 -7.90 6.13
N HIS A 22 -7.64 -6.96 6.92
CA HIS A 22 -7.36 -7.17 8.34
C HIS A 22 -8.62 -7.59 9.11
N ASP A 23 -9.73 -6.87 8.90
CA ASP A 23 -10.99 -7.16 9.58
C ASP A 23 -11.52 -8.58 9.29
N ARG A 24 -11.25 -9.08 8.09
CA ARG A 24 -11.72 -10.41 7.66
C ARG A 24 -10.79 -11.54 8.05
N THR A 25 -9.50 -11.28 8.17
CA THR A 25 -8.49 -12.33 8.40
C THR A 25 -7.93 -12.33 9.83
N GLY A 26 -8.00 -11.20 10.53
CA GLY A 26 -7.37 -11.03 11.82
C GLY A 26 -5.84 -10.84 11.75
N ILE A 27 -5.27 -10.80 10.55
CA ILE A 27 -3.82 -10.61 10.38
C ILE A 27 -3.45 -9.18 10.75
N PRO A 28 -2.40 -8.95 11.57
CA PRO A 28 -2.00 -7.60 11.96
C PRO A 28 -1.65 -6.70 10.76
N LEU A 29 -2.11 -5.46 10.79
CA LEU A 29 -1.94 -4.48 9.73
C LEU A 29 -0.94 -3.40 10.14
N PHE A 30 0.00 -3.10 9.23
CA PHE A 30 1.01 -2.06 9.39
C PHE A 30 1.02 -1.16 8.16
N HIS A 31 0.75 0.12 8.36
CA HIS A 31 0.84 1.14 7.30
C HIS A 31 2.27 1.68 7.25
N LEU A 32 2.96 1.58 6.10
CA LEU A 32 4.33 2.08 5.97
C LEU A 32 4.44 3.57 6.33
N ASP A 33 3.43 4.37 5.96
CA ASP A 33 3.42 5.79 6.30
C ASP A 33 3.42 6.03 7.82
N MET A 34 2.77 5.17 8.60
CA MET A 34 2.78 5.27 10.06
C MET A 34 4.14 4.86 10.65
N LEU A 35 4.91 4.04 9.94
CA LEU A 35 6.27 3.68 10.36
C LEU A 35 7.28 4.77 10.04
N LYS A 36 7.01 5.59 9.03
CA LYS A 36 7.93 6.59 8.50
C LYS A 36 7.66 8.01 8.95
N TRP A 37 6.39 8.42 9.04
CA TRP A 37 6.00 9.80 9.31
C TRP A 37 5.67 10.04 10.77
N ASN A 38 6.04 11.23 11.26
CA ASN A 38 5.63 11.76 12.55
C ASN A 38 4.41 12.70 12.36
N ALA A 39 3.67 12.95 13.43
CA ALA A 39 2.49 13.82 13.37
C ALA A 39 2.81 15.27 12.97
N ASP A 40 4.05 15.72 13.17
CA ASP A 40 4.53 17.05 12.81
C ASP A 40 4.98 17.16 11.33
N ARG A 41 4.71 16.13 10.51
CA ARG A 41 5.09 16.00 9.09
C ARG A 41 6.58 15.78 8.85
N THR A 42 7.36 15.49 9.88
CA THR A 42 8.75 15.05 9.72
C THR A 42 8.81 13.53 9.55
N THR A 43 9.89 13.04 8.96
CA THR A 43 10.11 11.61 8.84
C THR A 43 11.15 11.13 9.83
N VAL A 44 11.04 9.87 10.26
CA VAL A 44 12.12 9.23 11.03
C VAL A 44 13.32 8.98 10.10
N SER A 45 14.50 8.75 10.67
CA SER A 45 15.67 8.41 9.87
C SER A 45 15.45 7.10 9.11
N ARG A 46 16.22 6.91 8.02
CA ARG A 46 16.18 5.65 7.27
C ARG A 46 16.48 4.45 8.15
N GLU A 47 17.44 4.58 9.07
CA GLU A 47 17.82 3.52 10.00
C GLU A 47 16.65 3.12 10.91
N VAL A 48 15.94 4.08 11.46
CA VAL A 48 14.78 3.84 12.32
C VAL A 48 13.65 3.20 11.52
N PHE A 49 13.39 3.70 10.32
CA PHE A 49 12.37 3.13 9.44
C PHE A 49 12.68 1.67 9.10
N MET A 50 13.92 1.38 8.71
CA MET A 50 14.36 0.02 8.37
C MET A 50 14.28 -0.92 9.58
N GLU A 51 14.64 -0.45 10.77
CA GLU A 51 14.51 -1.24 12.00
C GLU A 51 13.05 -1.60 12.28
N ARG A 52 12.15 -0.62 12.19
CA ARG A 52 10.71 -0.85 12.38
C ARG A 52 10.15 -1.84 11.37
N LEU A 53 10.52 -1.68 10.10
CA LEU A 53 10.07 -2.57 9.03
C LEU A 53 10.59 -4.00 9.27
N GLN A 54 11.87 -4.16 9.56
CA GLN A 54 12.44 -5.48 9.80
C GLN A 54 11.82 -6.18 11.00
N ASN A 55 11.47 -5.44 12.05
CA ASN A 55 10.78 -6.00 13.21
C ASN A 55 9.41 -6.57 12.81
N VAL A 56 8.69 -5.90 11.90
CA VAL A 56 7.43 -6.42 11.37
C VAL A 56 7.67 -7.67 10.52
N LEU A 57 8.64 -7.64 9.62
CA LEU A 57 8.93 -8.75 8.71
C LEU A 57 9.34 -10.04 9.44
N LYS A 58 9.87 -9.93 10.64
CA LYS A 58 10.26 -11.09 11.47
C LYS A 58 9.06 -11.81 12.10
N THR A 59 7.89 -11.18 12.18
CA THR A 59 6.71 -11.79 12.76
C THR A 59 6.09 -12.79 11.78
N GLU A 60 5.24 -13.69 12.28
CA GLU A 60 4.68 -14.79 11.48
C GLU A 60 3.60 -14.33 10.52
N GLU A 61 2.84 -13.31 10.89
CA GLU A 61 1.73 -12.81 10.07
C GLU A 61 1.74 -11.29 10.05
N TRP A 62 1.53 -10.72 8.87
CA TRP A 62 1.43 -9.27 8.73
C TRP A 62 0.80 -8.88 7.38
N ILE A 63 0.15 -7.72 7.38
CA ILE A 63 -0.27 -7.00 6.18
C ILE A 63 0.48 -5.68 6.20
N ILE A 64 1.21 -5.37 5.14
CA ILE A 64 1.92 -4.09 5.02
C ILE A 64 1.41 -3.38 3.76
N ASP A 65 0.88 -2.18 3.91
CA ASP A 65 0.51 -1.35 2.78
C ASP A 65 1.49 -0.21 2.57
N GLY A 66 1.62 0.22 1.33
CA GLY A 66 2.45 1.35 0.93
C GLY A 66 3.39 1.01 -0.21
N ASN A 67 3.88 2.05 -0.87
CA ASN A 67 4.73 1.88 -2.04
C ASN A 67 6.23 1.87 -1.73
N TYR A 68 6.81 2.92 -1.22
CA TYR A 68 8.25 3.06 -0.90
C TYR A 68 9.17 2.12 -1.70
N SER A 69 9.53 2.53 -2.92
CA SER A 69 10.29 1.72 -3.89
C SER A 69 11.60 1.17 -3.32
N SER A 70 12.26 1.91 -2.42
CA SER A 70 13.52 1.50 -1.81
C SER A 70 13.43 0.22 -0.96
N THR A 71 12.25 -0.13 -0.48
CA THR A 71 12.01 -1.34 0.33
C THR A 71 11.09 -2.35 -0.37
N MET A 72 10.64 -2.05 -1.58
CA MET A 72 9.66 -2.87 -2.29
C MET A 72 10.16 -4.30 -2.48
N GLU A 73 11.35 -4.48 -3.01
CA GLU A 73 11.90 -5.81 -3.25
C GLU A 73 12.08 -6.60 -1.95
N LEU A 74 12.57 -5.96 -0.89
CA LEU A 74 12.72 -6.59 0.42
C LEU A 74 11.37 -7.13 0.92
N ARG A 75 10.31 -6.33 0.78
CA ARG A 75 8.97 -6.74 1.22
C ARG A 75 8.40 -7.85 0.34
N ILE A 76 8.60 -7.78 -0.97
CA ILE A 76 8.16 -8.83 -1.89
C ILE A 76 8.86 -10.15 -1.57
N GLN A 77 10.16 -10.14 -1.32
CA GLN A 77 10.90 -11.34 -0.95
C GLN A 77 10.37 -11.98 0.33
N ALA A 78 9.97 -11.16 1.30
CA ALA A 78 9.48 -11.64 2.59
C ALA A 78 8.01 -12.10 2.56
N CYS A 79 7.20 -11.62 1.62
CA CYS A 79 5.78 -11.91 1.57
C CYS A 79 5.46 -13.27 0.93
N ASP A 80 4.24 -13.74 1.13
CA ASP A 80 3.68 -14.85 0.38
C ASP A 80 2.61 -14.38 -0.64
N THR A 81 2.03 -13.20 -0.43
CA THR A 81 0.94 -12.67 -1.26
C THR A 81 1.13 -11.19 -1.53
N VAL A 82 0.88 -10.79 -2.77
CA VAL A 82 0.89 -9.39 -3.21
C VAL A 82 -0.50 -9.03 -3.74
N PHE A 83 -1.08 -7.96 -3.22
CA PHE A 83 -2.25 -7.32 -3.84
C PHE A 83 -1.78 -6.04 -4.51
N PHE A 84 -1.93 -5.99 -5.82
CA PHE A 84 -1.60 -4.82 -6.62
C PHE A 84 -2.90 -4.16 -7.09
N LEU A 85 -3.22 -2.98 -6.52
CA LEU A 85 -4.36 -2.18 -6.92
C LEU A 85 -3.95 -1.34 -8.13
N ASP A 86 -4.11 -1.92 -9.32
CA ASP A 86 -3.69 -1.32 -10.60
C ASP A 86 -4.87 -0.60 -11.25
N TYR A 87 -5.29 0.50 -10.61
CA TYR A 87 -6.47 1.26 -11.00
C TYR A 87 -6.14 2.37 -12.00
N PRO A 88 -7.12 2.81 -12.82
CA PRO A 88 -6.93 3.95 -13.71
C PRO A 88 -6.53 5.22 -12.95
N LEU A 89 -5.79 6.10 -13.62
CA LEU A 89 -5.32 7.35 -13.02
C LEU A 89 -6.47 8.21 -12.46
N GLU A 90 -7.59 8.28 -13.17
CA GLU A 90 -8.77 9.06 -12.75
C GLU A 90 -9.31 8.59 -11.39
N VAL A 91 -9.31 7.29 -11.16
CA VAL A 91 -9.76 6.72 -9.88
C VAL A 91 -8.82 7.13 -8.76
N CYS A 92 -7.52 7.11 -9.01
CA CYS A 92 -6.51 7.50 -8.03
C CYS A 92 -6.58 9.00 -7.70
N LEU A 93 -6.75 9.85 -8.70
CA LEU A 93 -6.92 11.30 -8.49
C LEU A 93 -8.19 11.61 -7.70
N SER A 94 -9.29 10.93 -8.01
CA SER A 94 -10.54 11.05 -7.26
C SER A 94 -10.35 10.65 -5.79
N GLY A 95 -9.62 9.58 -5.54
CA GLY A 95 -9.32 9.12 -4.18
C GLY A 95 -8.51 10.14 -3.38
N ILE A 96 -7.56 10.84 -4.01
CA ILE A 96 -6.79 11.91 -3.38
C ILE A 96 -7.71 13.07 -2.96
N GLU A 97 -8.62 13.48 -3.85
CA GLU A 97 -9.58 14.54 -3.54
C GLU A 97 -10.49 14.17 -2.37
N GLU A 98 -10.99 12.94 -2.36
CA GLU A 98 -11.88 12.45 -1.30
C GLU A 98 -11.23 12.48 0.09
N ARG A 99 -9.91 12.28 0.19
CA ARG A 99 -9.21 12.21 1.47
C ARG A 99 -8.71 13.54 2.00
N LYS A 100 -8.72 14.62 1.20
CA LYS A 100 -8.28 15.95 1.64
C LYS A 100 -9.11 16.46 2.80
N GLY A 101 -8.44 17.02 3.81
CA GLY A 101 -9.08 17.59 4.99
C GLY A 101 -9.66 16.58 5.97
N LYS A 102 -9.47 15.28 5.72
CA LYS A 102 -9.98 14.20 6.57
C LYS A 102 -8.85 13.44 7.25
N PRO A 103 -9.01 13.07 8.53
CA PRO A 103 -8.03 12.18 9.16
C PRO A 103 -8.04 10.80 8.49
N ARG A 104 -6.86 10.18 8.42
CA ARG A 104 -6.68 8.84 7.83
C ARG A 104 -5.99 7.93 8.82
N PRO A 105 -6.36 6.64 8.87
CA PRO A 105 -5.69 5.68 9.75
C PRO A 105 -4.26 5.35 9.33
N ASP A 106 -3.89 5.60 8.06
CA ASP A 106 -2.56 5.29 7.52
C ASP A 106 -1.56 6.45 7.59
N MET A 107 -2.00 7.65 8.02
CA MET A 107 -1.14 8.83 8.14
C MET A 107 -1.34 9.50 9.50
N PRO A 108 -0.24 9.93 10.17
CA PRO A 108 -0.34 10.57 11.48
C PRO A 108 -0.73 12.06 11.44
N TRP A 109 -1.01 12.62 10.26
CA TRP A 109 -1.41 14.02 10.08
C TRP A 109 -2.44 14.14 8.96
N VAL A 110 -3.20 15.27 8.96
CA VAL A 110 -4.26 15.52 7.99
C VAL A 110 -3.73 16.33 6.81
N GLU A 111 -3.98 15.86 5.58
CA GLU A 111 -3.65 16.58 4.35
C GLU A 111 -4.72 17.64 4.09
N THR A 112 -4.31 18.92 4.09
CA THR A 112 -5.24 20.03 3.88
C THR A 112 -4.93 20.85 2.63
N GLU A 113 -3.69 20.72 2.09
CA GLU A 113 -3.23 21.47 0.93
C GLU A 113 -2.80 20.53 -0.20
N GLU A 114 -2.91 21.04 -1.43
CA GLU A 114 -2.44 20.33 -2.60
C GLU A 114 -0.92 20.47 -2.72
N ASP A 115 -0.21 19.34 -2.78
CA ASP A 115 1.23 19.29 -3.03
C ASP A 115 1.44 19.06 -4.53
N ALA A 116 1.98 20.09 -5.22
CA ALA A 116 2.18 20.04 -6.66
C ALA A 116 3.14 18.92 -7.11
N GLU A 117 4.21 18.69 -6.35
CA GLU A 117 5.16 17.60 -6.64
C GLU A 117 4.50 16.23 -6.48
N PHE A 118 3.69 16.07 -5.45
CA PHE A 118 2.95 14.83 -5.21
C PHE A 118 1.91 14.57 -6.31
N MET A 119 1.20 15.61 -6.75
CA MET A 119 0.24 15.49 -7.85
C MET A 119 0.94 15.12 -9.17
N GLU A 120 2.11 15.68 -9.45
CA GLU A 120 2.91 15.28 -10.61
C GLU A 120 3.39 13.83 -10.49
N PHE A 121 3.79 13.40 -9.31
CA PHE A 121 4.16 12.00 -9.05
C PHE A 121 2.99 11.07 -9.37
N ILE A 122 1.78 11.39 -8.91
CA ILE A 122 0.59 10.58 -9.18
C ILE A 122 0.33 10.50 -10.68
N LYS A 123 0.37 11.63 -11.38
CA LYS A 123 0.13 11.70 -12.83
C LYS A 123 1.18 10.91 -13.63
N SER A 124 2.42 10.87 -13.14
CA SER A 124 3.51 10.16 -13.80
C SER A 124 3.64 8.70 -13.37
N TYR A 125 2.84 8.26 -12.40
CA TYR A 125 2.96 6.91 -11.81
C TYR A 125 2.96 5.81 -12.88
N ASN A 126 2.04 5.85 -13.82
CA ASN A 126 1.92 4.82 -14.87
C ASN A 126 3.15 4.74 -15.77
N VAL A 127 3.89 5.82 -15.91
CA VAL A 127 5.08 5.90 -16.79
C VAL A 127 6.36 5.57 -16.02
N GLN A 128 6.48 6.04 -14.79
CA GLN A 128 7.72 5.94 -14.01
C GLN A 128 7.73 4.79 -13.01
N SER A 129 6.68 4.64 -12.22
CA SER A 129 6.66 3.69 -11.11
C SER A 129 6.05 2.34 -11.48
N ARG A 130 4.94 2.35 -12.21
CA ARG A 130 4.22 1.12 -12.59
C ARG A 130 5.10 0.12 -13.35
N PRO A 131 5.94 0.53 -14.32
CA PRO A 131 6.82 -0.42 -15.01
C PRO A 131 7.80 -1.13 -14.07
N GLU A 132 8.35 -0.42 -13.09
CA GLU A 132 9.26 -1.01 -12.10
C GLU A 132 8.53 -2.03 -11.22
N VAL A 133 7.30 -1.71 -10.81
CA VAL A 133 6.47 -2.63 -10.03
C VAL A 133 6.19 -3.90 -10.83
N LEU A 134 5.78 -3.78 -12.08
CA LEU A 134 5.49 -4.93 -12.95
C LEU A 134 6.73 -5.81 -13.15
N GLU A 135 7.89 -5.21 -13.30
CA GLU A 135 9.16 -5.94 -13.43
C GLU A 135 9.47 -6.73 -12.16
N LEU A 136 9.28 -6.13 -10.98
CA LEU A 136 9.49 -6.81 -9.71
C LEU A 136 8.50 -7.96 -9.50
N LEU A 137 7.25 -7.78 -9.88
CA LEU A 137 6.24 -8.83 -9.78
C LEU A 137 6.56 -10.00 -10.72
N GLU A 138 7.07 -9.73 -11.91
CA GLU A 138 7.51 -10.76 -12.85
C GLU A 138 8.72 -11.53 -12.29
N LYS A 139 9.68 -10.82 -11.72
CA LYS A 139 10.86 -11.41 -11.08
C LYS A 139 10.49 -12.34 -9.91
N HIS A 140 9.43 -12.03 -9.20
CA HIS A 140 8.95 -12.79 -8.04
C HIS A 140 7.60 -13.49 -8.33
N ALA A 141 7.47 -14.05 -9.53
CA ALA A 141 6.24 -14.72 -9.96
C ALA A 141 5.89 -15.99 -9.17
N ASP A 142 6.80 -16.47 -8.33
CA ASP A 142 6.57 -17.56 -7.38
C ASP A 142 5.63 -17.18 -6.22
N LYS A 143 5.46 -15.88 -5.99
CA LYS A 143 4.52 -15.39 -4.98
C LYS A 143 3.08 -15.45 -5.50
N ASN A 144 2.12 -15.45 -4.58
CA ASN A 144 0.71 -15.33 -4.95
C ASN A 144 0.41 -13.86 -5.28
N ILE A 145 0.31 -13.53 -6.56
CA ILE A 145 0.12 -12.16 -7.03
C ILE A 145 -1.30 -11.98 -7.51
N VAL A 146 -2.03 -11.07 -6.86
CA VAL A 146 -3.41 -10.72 -7.20
C VAL A 146 -3.44 -9.28 -7.71
N VAL A 147 -3.73 -9.11 -9.00
CA VAL A 147 -3.87 -7.80 -9.62
C VAL A 147 -5.36 -7.43 -9.67
N LEU A 148 -5.70 -6.32 -9.04
CA LEU A 148 -7.07 -5.82 -9.01
C LEU A 148 -7.13 -4.55 -9.86
N LYS A 149 -8.02 -4.54 -10.87
CA LYS A 149 -8.09 -3.47 -11.87
C LYS A 149 -9.14 -2.41 -11.55
N SER A 150 -10.03 -2.69 -10.59
CA SER A 150 -11.10 -1.78 -10.20
C SER A 150 -11.50 -1.99 -8.75
N ARG A 151 -12.19 -0.99 -8.20
CA ARG A 151 -12.78 -1.11 -6.85
C ARG A 151 -13.78 -2.26 -6.78
N SER A 152 -14.54 -2.50 -7.86
CA SER A 152 -15.49 -3.61 -7.94
C SER A 152 -14.79 -4.96 -7.83
N GLU A 153 -13.65 -5.14 -8.49
CA GLU A 153 -12.86 -6.37 -8.39
C GLU A 153 -12.34 -6.57 -6.96
N ALA A 154 -11.88 -5.49 -6.32
CA ALA A 154 -11.40 -5.53 -4.94
C ALA A 154 -12.52 -5.94 -3.97
N GLU A 155 -13.70 -5.35 -4.10
CA GLU A 155 -14.87 -5.69 -3.29
C GLU A 155 -15.30 -7.14 -3.48
N ALA A 156 -15.34 -7.60 -4.72
CA ALA A 156 -15.68 -9.00 -5.03
C ALA A 156 -14.67 -9.98 -4.41
N PHE A 157 -13.40 -9.63 -4.43
CA PHE A 157 -12.37 -10.44 -3.78
C PHE A 157 -12.57 -10.53 -2.27
N LEU A 158 -12.83 -9.39 -1.62
CA LEU A 158 -13.06 -9.33 -0.17
C LEU A 158 -14.29 -10.13 0.25
N VAL A 159 -15.35 -10.11 -0.55
CA VAL A 159 -16.56 -10.93 -0.29
C VAL A 159 -16.21 -12.41 -0.30
N ARG A 160 -15.38 -12.86 -1.23
CA ARG A 160 -14.96 -14.27 -1.30
C ARG A 160 -14.15 -14.71 -0.08
N ILE A 161 -13.34 -13.83 0.50
CA ILE A 161 -12.60 -14.16 1.74
C ILE A 161 -13.55 -14.36 2.92
N ASN A 162 -14.64 -13.63 2.98
CA ASN A 162 -15.63 -13.77 4.06
C ASN A 162 -16.31 -15.13 4.10
N THR A 163 -16.27 -15.90 3.03
CA THR A 163 -16.92 -17.22 2.95
C THR A 163 -16.02 -18.38 3.40
N ILE A 164 -14.79 -18.06 3.78
CA ILE A 164 -13.84 -19.02 4.34
C ILE A 164 -13.94 -19.00 5.86
#